data_ff7bf196c5f92ccc25b114ba914dafd9
#
_entry.id   ff7bf196c5f92ccc25b114ba914dafd9
#
_cell.length_a   1.000
_cell.length_b   1.000
_cell.length_c   1.000
_cell.angle_alpha   90.00
_cell.angle_beta   90.00
_cell.angle_gamma   90.00
#
_symmetry.space_group_name_H-M   'P 1'
#
loop_
_entity.id
_entity.type
_entity.pdbx_description
1 polymer ?
#
loop_
_entity_poly.entity_id
_entity_poly.type
_entity_poly.pdbx_seq_one_letter_code
_entity_poly.pdbx_strand_id
1 'polypeptide(L)'
;RAIVGEEVVGRRLAEPGPYSMLEVLAPTMIDYATPELAAEMVPKLLSGEEQWCQGFSEPGSGSDLASLTTRAVQRGDEWVINGQKVWTSFAQFSHRCILLTRTGDASTPNHEAITAFFVDVNSPGITVRPLHTMHDVDEFCEVYFDDVVVDGSRMLGQPGDGWRLAMDLLPYERSTCFWQRIAYLYSRFDALVGEAADQGAAIDNQLGEVYLALHTLRCRSRATQHRLADGHKLGPD
;
A
#
# COMPACT_ATOMS: atom_id res chain seq x y z
N ARG A 1 -6.08 -6.24 14.68
CA ARG A 1 -6.35 -5.40 13.49
C ARG A 1 -7.58 -5.89 12.72
N ALA A 2 -7.61 -7.14 12.24
CA ALA A 2 -8.74 -7.68 11.47
C ALA A 2 -10.09 -7.55 12.19
N ILE A 3 -10.15 -7.91 13.47
CA ILE A 3 -11.37 -7.79 14.30
C ILE A 3 -11.80 -6.32 14.41
N VAL A 4 -10.85 -5.41 14.64
CA VAL A 4 -11.16 -3.97 14.70
C VAL A 4 -11.67 -3.47 13.35
N GLY A 5 -11.05 -3.86 12.24
CA GLY A 5 -11.50 -3.51 10.89
C GLY A 5 -12.90 -4.04 10.58
N GLU A 6 -13.20 -5.30 10.91
CA GLU A 6 -14.54 -5.88 10.76
C GLU A 6 -15.59 -5.11 11.58
N GLU A 7 -15.29 -4.75 12.83
CA GLU A 7 -16.21 -4.03 13.71
C GLU A 7 -16.46 -2.59 13.25
N VAL A 8 -15.40 -1.87 12.86
CA VAL A 8 -15.50 -0.47 12.42
C VAL A 8 -16.34 -0.36 11.15
N VAL A 9 -16.07 -1.21 10.17
CA VAL A 9 -16.81 -1.21 8.89
C VAL A 9 -18.21 -1.77 9.08
N GLY A 10 -18.38 -2.85 9.85
CA GLY A 10 -19.68 -3.45 10.15
C GLY A 10 -20.64 -2.46 10.83
N ARG A 11 -20.11 -1.51 11.61
CA ARG A 11 -20.87 -0.43 12.24
C ARG A 11 -21.02 0.82 11.37
N ARG A 12 -20.55 0.79 10.13
CA ARG A 12 -20.55 1.92 9.19
C ARG A 12 -19.85 3.18 9.76
N LEU A 13 -18.85 2.99 10.61
CA LEU A 13 -18.09 4.10 11.21
C LEU A 13 -17.05 4.67 10.24
N ALA A 14 -16.58 3.85 9.28
CA ALA A 14 -15.71 4.30 8.20
C ALA A 14 -15.94 3.44 6.96
N GLU A 15 -15.76 4.04 5.78
CA GLU A 15 -15.67 3.29 4.53
C GLU A 15 -14.22 2.85 4.28
N PRO A 16 -13.99 1.69 3.61
CA PRO A 16 -12.65 1.32 3.18
C PRO A 16 -12.13 2.38 2.21
N GLY A 17 -11.08 3.05 2.62
CA GLY A 17 -10.49 4.15 1.87
C GLY A 17 -8.97 4.13 1.98
N PRO A 18 -8.31 5.31 1.95
CA PRO A 18 -6.85 5.46 2.08
C PRO A 18 -6.26 4.81 3.34
N TYR A 19 -7.09 4.49 4.33
CA TYR A 19 -6.70 3.79 5.56
C TYR A 19 -6.02 2.43 5.32
N SER A 20 -6.21 1.82 4.16
CA SER A 20 -5.51 0.58 3.80
C SER A 20 -3.98 0.74 3.81
N MET A 21 -3.47 1.95 3.59
CA MET A 21 -2.04 2.22 3.64
C MET A 21 -1.45 2.12 5.06
N LEU A 22 -2.24 2.35 6.11
CA LEU A 22 -1.82 2.17 7.50
C LEU A 22 -1.36 0.73 7.77
N GLU A 23 -2.12 -0.24 7.28
CA GLU A 23 -1.89 -1.66 7.52
C GLU A 23 -0.72 -2.21 6.71
N VAL A 24 -0.35 -1.51 5.64
CA VAL A 24 0.72 -1.88 4.72
C VAL A 24 2.02 -1.17 5.07
N LEU A 25 1.97 0.16 5.20
CA LEU A 25 3.18 0.97 5.31
C LEU A 25 3.73 1.04 6.74
N ALA A 26 2.88 0.99 7.78
CA ALA A 26 3.34 1.00 9.16
C ALA A 26 4.19 -0.23 9.51
N PRO A 27 3.80 -1.48 9.21
CA PRO A 27 4.66 -2.64 9.41
C PRO A 27 5.98 -2.54 8.65
N THR A 28 5.93 -2.14 7.39
CA THR A 28 7.13 -1.96 6.56
C THR A 28 8.10 -0.95 7.18
N MET A 29 7.58 0.14 7.70
CA MET A 29 8.39 1.16 8.36
C MET A 29 9.02 0.64 9.65
N ILE A 30 8.29 -0.18 10.43
CA ILE A 30 8.81 -0.79 11.67
C ILE A 30 9.93 -1.80 11.35
N ASP A 31 9.81 -2.55 10.26
CA ASP A 31 10.75 -3.62 9.91
C ASP A 31 12.02 -3.10 9.23
N TYR A 32 11.95 -1.97 8.51
CA TYR A 32 13.04 -1.49 7.63
C TYR A 32 13.63 -0.13 8.01
N ALA A 33 12.93 0.74 8.73
CA ALA A 33 13.49 2.00 9.20
C ALA A 33 14.39 1.79 10.43
N THR A 34 15.22 2.79 10.73
CA THR A 34 15.87 2.81 12.05
C THR A 34 14.82 2.94 13.15
N PRO A 35 15.08 2.43 14.36
CA PRO A 35 14.13 2.54 15.48
C PRO A 35 13.70 3.98 15.77
N GLU A 36 14.61 4.95 15.61
CA GLU A 36 14.38 6.37 15.83
C GLU A 36 13.41 6.92 14.77
N LEU A 37 13.65 6.61 13.48
CA LEU A 37 12.80 7.05 12.38
C LEU A 37 11.40 6.41 12.47
N ALA A 38 11.32 5.14 12.79
CA ALA A 38 10.04 4.45 12.99
C ALA A 38 9.25 5.04 14.18
N ALA A 39 9.92 5.30 15.31
CA ALA A 39 9.29 5.88 16.50
C ALA A 39 8.78 7.32 16.26
N GLU A 40 9.48 8.09 15.43
CA GLU A 40 9.05 9.45 15.03
C GLU A 40 7.84 9.42 14.09
N MET A 41 7.87 8.56 13.07
CA MET A 41 7.00 8.68 11.92
C MET A 41 5.74 7.79 11.98
N VAL A 42 5.85 6.57 12.54
CA VAL A 42 4.70 5.64 12.60
C VAL A 42 3.51 6.20 13.40
N PRO A 43 3.71 6.87 14.56
CA PRO A 43 2.59 7.50 15.27
C PRO A 43 1.83 8.54 14.45
N LYS A 44 2.50 9.33 13.60
CA LYS A 44 1.87 10.33 12.73
C LYS A 44 0.97 9.70 11.67
N LEU A 45 1.42 8.56 11.10
CA LEU A 45 0.59 7.77 10.20
C LEU A 45 -0.63 7.19 10.94
N LEU A 46 -0.43 6.60 12.12
CA LEU A 46 -1.51 5.93 12.88
C LEU A 46 -2.55 6.91 13.42
N SER A 47 -2.15 8.15 13.75
CA SER A 47 -3.06 9.20 14.19
C SER A 47 -3.81 9.89 13.05
N GLY A 48 -3.37 9.69 11.79
CA GLY A 48 -3.88 10.40 10.63
C GLY A 48 -3.32 11.82 10.46
N GLU A 49 -2.30 12.20 11.27
CA GLU A 49 -1.57 13.46 11.10
C GLU A 49 -0.85 13.50 9.76
N GLU A 50 -0.25 12.37 9.34
CA GLU A 50 0.35 12.22 8.03
C GLU A 50 -0.32 11.08 7.25
N GLN A 51 -0.44 11.26 5.95
CA GLN A 51 -0.78 10.23 4.97
C GLN A 51 0.45 9.87 4.16
N TRP A 52 0.62 8.59 3.85
CA TRP A 52 1.76 8.08 3.11
C TRP A 52 1.30 7.31 1.88
N CYS A 53 2.14 7.32 0.84
CA CYS A 53 1.95 6.55 -0.39
C CYS A 53 3.16 5.67 -0.68
N GLN A 54 3.04 4.86 -1.74
CA GLN A 54 4.13 4.01 -2.22
C GLN A 54 4.43 4.30 -3.69
N GLY A 55 5.69 4.66 -3.98
CA GLY A 55 6.18 4.94 -5.33
C GLY A 55 6.95 3.73 -5.87
N PHE A 56 6.24 2.76 -6.45
CA PHE A 56 6.81 1.50 -6.95
C PHE A 56 6.83 1.46 -8.47
N SER A 57 5.66 1.40 -9.09
CA SER A 57 5.50 1.22 -10.53
C SER A 57 5.97 2.43 -11.33
N GLU A 58 6.48 2.18 -12.54
CA GLU A 58 6.88 3.18 -13.52
C GLU A 58 6.15 2.93 -14.85
N PRO A 59 6.14 3.90 -15.79
CA PRO A 59 5.49 3.69 -17.09
C PRO A 59 6.00 2.44 -17.84
N GLY A 60 7.28 2.09 -17.67
CA GLY A 60 7.90 0.91 -18.27
C GLY A 60 8.06 -0.29 -17.34
N SER A 61 7.65 -0.19 -16.06
CA SER A 61 7.93 -1.19 -15.03
C SER A 61 6.77 -1.32 -14.06
N GLY A 62 5.95 -2.34 -14.25
CA GLY A 62 4.83 -2.70 -13.37
C GLY A 62 4.98 -4.11 -12.86
N SER A 63 4.50 -5.12 -13.60
CA SER A 63 4.67 -6.54 -13.24
C SER A 63 6.15 -6.95 -13.20
N ASP A 64 6.98 -6.39 -14.08
CA ASP A 64 8.44 -6.48 -14.01
C ASP A 64 9.01 -5.32 -13.18
N LEU A 65 8.69 -5.30 -11.88
CA LEU A 65 9.11 -4.24 -10.96
C LEU A 65 10.65 -4.16 -10.85
N ALA A 66 11.35 -5.27 -11.02
CA ALA A 66 12.81 -5.31 -10.95
C ALA A 66 13.49 -4.49 -12.06
N SER A 67 12.77 -4.15 -13.13
CA SER A 67 13.28 -3.32 -14.24
C SER A 67 13.13 -1.81 -14.02
N LEU A 68 12.69 -1.37 -12.83
CA LEU A 68 12.52 0.05 -12.52
C LEU A 68 13.79 0.86 -12.81
N THR A 69 13.60 2.11 -13.25
CA THR A 69 14.68 2.99 -13.75
C THR A 69 14.87 4.26 -12.92
N THR A 70 13.92 4.65 -12.07
CA THR A 70 14.08 5.77 -11.12
C THR A 70 15.38 5.57 -10.35
N ARG A 71 16.31 6.49 -10.52
CA ARG A 71 17.69 6.34 -10.04
C ARG A 71 17.95 7.20 -8.82
N ALA A 72 18.68 6.64 -7.85
CA ALA A 72 19.26 7.39 -6.74
C ALA A 72 20.79 7.28 -6.82
N VAL A 73 21.48 8.42 -6.76
CA VAL A 73 22.93 8.53 -6.80
C VAL A 73 23.43 9.15 -5.50
N GLN A 74 24.32 8.47 -4.81
CA GLN A 74 24.90 8.95 -3.56
C GLN A 74 25.83 10.14 -3.80
N ARG A 75 25.70 11.17 -2.99
CA ARG A 75 26.56 12.36 -2.93
C ARG A 75 26.88 12.67 -1.48
N GLY A 76 27.97 12.14 -0.96
CA GLY A 76 28.30 12.22 0.47
C GLY A 76 27.29 11.46 1.31
N ASP A 77 26.67 12.11 2.26
CA ASP A 77 25.64 11.54 3.14
C ASP A 77 24.22 11.63 2.56
N GLU A 78 24.07 12.25 1.39
CA GLU A 78 22.81 12.47 0.72
C GLU A 78 22.68 11.61 -0.55
N TRP A 79 21.44 11.45 -1.00
CA TRP A 79 21.10 10.79 -2.27
C TRP A 79 20.32 11.75 -3.17
N VAL A 80 20.66 11.78 -4.45
CA VAL A 80 19.94 12.57 -5.45
C VAL A 80 19.14 11.64 -6.33
N ILE A 81 17.81 11.87 -6.35
CA ILE A 81 16.85 11.00 -7.00
C ILE A 81 16.28 11.67 -8.25
N ASN A 82 16.30 10.90 -9.36
CA ASN A 82 15.74 11.29 -10.64
C ASN A 82 14.89 10.16 -11.23
N GLY A 83 13.72 10.48 -11.77
CA GLY A 83 12.85 9.49 -12.42
C GLY A 83 11.38 9.82 -12.36
N GLN A 84 10.56 8.81 -12.59
CA GLN A 84 9.11 8.94 -12.61
C GLN A 84 8.46 7.69 -12.03
N LYS A 85 7.41 7.88 -11.23
CA LYS A 85 6.49 6.83 -10.79
C LYS A 85 5.10 7.07 -11.36
N VAL A 86 4.35 5.98 -11.54
CA VAL A 86 2.96 6.03 -12.03
C VAL A 86 2.10 5.08 -11.20
N TRP A 87 0.80 5.31 -11.21
CA TRP A 87 -0.18 4.56 -10.42
C TRP A 87 0.06 4.69 -8.90
N THR A 88 0.65 5.81 -8.48
CA THR A 88 0.88 6.10 -7.07
C THR A 88 -0.43 6.58 -6.44
N SER A 89 -1.09 5.69 -5.68
CA SER A 89 -2.40 5.98 -5.08
C SER A 89 -2.31 7.12 -4.08
N PHE A 90 -3.17 8.11 -4.23
CA PHE A 90 -3.37 9.25 -3.33
C PHE A 90 -2.11 10.07 -3.03
N ALA A 91 -1.12 10.09 -3.94
CA ALA A 91 0.11 10.88 -3.76
C ALA A 91 -0.18 12.38 -3.57
N GLN A 92 -1.23 12.91 -4.21
CA GLN A 92 -1.66 14.31 -4.09
C GLN A 92 -2.11 14.71 -2.67
N PHE A 93 -2.45 13.72 -1.83
CA PHE A 93 -2.84 13.92 -0.43
C PHE A 93 -1.79 13.41 0.55
N SER A 94 -0.71 12.82 0.04
CA SER A 94 0.32 12.18 0.86
C SER A 94 1.40 13.16 1.28
N HIS A 95 1.88 13.02 2.52
CA HIS A 95 3.01 13.75 3.07
C HIS A 95 4.32 13.03 2.79
N ARG A 96 4.29 11.68 2.78
CA ARG A 96 5.46 10.83 2.62
C ARG A 96 5.24 9.75 1.57
N CYS A 97 6.35 9.30 0.97
CA CYS A 97 6.35 8.21 0.00
C CYS A 97 7.43 7.19 0.36
N ILE A 98 7.06 5.90 0.44
CA ILE A 98 8.04 4.82 0.39
C ILE A 98 8.37 4.61 -1.09
N LEU A 99 9.57 5.00 -1.48
CA LEU A 99 10.00 5.09 -2.86
C LEU A 99 11.06 4.03 -3.18
N LEU A 100 10.81 3.22 -4.19
CA LEU A 100 11.82 2.30 -4.74
C LEU A 100 12.64 2.99 -5.82
N THR A 101 13.96 2.88 -5.70
CA THR A 101 14.92 3.47 -6.65
C THR A 101 15.99 2.46 -7.03
N ARG A 102 16.68 2.70 -8.12
CA ARG A 102 17.87 1.95 -8.53
C ARG A 102 19.12 2.67 -8.04
N THR A 103 19.92 1.99 -7.21
CA THR A 103 21.21 2.47 -6.70
C THR A 103 22.39 1.67 -7.25
N GLY A 104 22.16 0.41 -7.68
CA GLY A 104 23.19 -0.42 -8.31
C GLY A 104 23.59 0.07 -9.70
N ASP A 105 24.77 -0.33 -10.14
CA ASP A 105 25.28 -0.10 -11.49
C ASP A 105 24.75 -1.14 -12.50
N ALA A 106 25.23 -1.05 -13.76
CA ALA A 106 24.80 -1.94 -14.84
C ALA A 106 25.22 -3.41 -14.63
N SER A 107 26.19 -3.69 -13.76
CA SER A 107 26.66 -5.06 -13.44
C SER A 107 25.90 -5.68 -12.26
N THR A 108 25.20 -4.87 -11.49
CA THR A 108 24.41 -5.33 -10.32
C THR A 108 23.14 -6.03 -10.78
N PRO A 109 22.85 -7.26 -10.29
CA PRO A 109 21.60 -7.93 -10.60
C PRO A 109 20.38 -7.05 -10.27
N ASN A 110 19.36 -7.08 -11.11
CA ASN A 110 18.21 -6.17 -10.99
C ASN A 110 17.58 -6.13 -9.60
N HIS A 111 17.41 -7.27 -8.95
CA HIS A 111 16.81 -7.36 -7.61
C HIS A 111 17.72 -6.79 -6.51
N GLU A 112 19.04 -6.87 -6.67
CA GLU A 112 20.03 -6.36 -5.72
C GLU A 112 20.35 -4.87 -5.94
N ALA A 113 19.91 -4.32 -7.07
CA ALA A 113 20.14 -2.94 -7.43
C ALA A 113 19.09 -1.96 -6.89
N ILE A 114 18.05 -2.46 -6.18
CA ILE A 114 16.92 -1.66 -5.71
C ILE A 114 17.11 -1.29 -4.25
N THR A 115 16.94 0.00 -3.95
CA THR A 115 16.95 0.55 -2.60
C THR A 115 15.68 1.35 -2.34
N ALA A 116 15.17 1.30 -1.11
CA ALA A 116 13.99 2.04 -0.71
C ALA A 116 14.36 3.29 0.10
N PHE A 117 13.64 4.38 -0.14
CA PHE A 117 13.76 5.63 0.61
C PHE A 117 12.42 6.11 1.13
N PHE A 118 12.42 6.75 2.30
CA PHE A 118 11.26 7.41 2.87
C PHE A 118 11.34 8.91 2.57
N VAL A 119 10.61 9.36 1.56
CA VAL A 119 10.73 10.68 0.95
C VAL A 119 9.59 11.60 1.37
N ASP A 120 9.87 12.86 1.63
CA ASP A 120 8.85 13.90 1.78
C ASP A 120 8.32 14.29 0.40
N VAL A 121 7.01 14.10 0.17
CA VAL A 121 6.37 14.40 -1.13
C VAL A 121 6.41 15.89 -1.48
N ASN A 122 6.57 16.75 -0.49
CA ASN A 122 6.69 18.21 -0.68
C ASN A 122 8.15 18.67 -0.89
N SER A 123 9.11 17.75 -1.01
CA SER A 123 10.50 18.12 -1.27
C SER A 123 10.64 18.87 -2.60
N PRO A 124 11.56 19.85 -2.69
CA PRO A 124 11.90 20.48 -3.96
C PRO A 124 12.28 19.44 -5.03
N GLY A 125 11.80 19.63 -6.25
CA GLY A 125 12.02 18.71 -7.36
C GLY A 125 10.97 17.60 -7.50
N ILE A 126 10.01 17.49 -6.57
CA ILE A 126 8.89 16.56 -6.71
C ILE A 126 7.69 17.26 -7.35
N THR A 127 7.11 16.63 -8.37
CA THR A 127 5.87 17.06 -9.00
C THR A 127 4.87 15.91 -9.01
N VAL A 128 3.72 16.12 -8.39
CA VAL A 128 2.60 15.15 -8.37
C VAL A 128 1.53 15.59 -9.35
N ARG A 129 1.12 14.69 -10.24
CA ARG A 129 0.06 14.92 -11.23
C ARG A 129 -1.02 13.84 -11.10
N PRO A 130 -2.23 14.18 -10.65
CA PRO A 130 -3.35 13.26 -10.62
C PRO A 130 -3.69 12.72 -12.01
N LEU A 131 -4.05 11.44 -12.08
CA LEU A 131 -4.55 10.77 -13.27
C LEU A 131 -6.07 10.67 -13.17
N HIS A 132 -6.75 11.33 -14.10
CA HIS A 132 -8.20 11.25 -14.20
C HIS A 132 -8.61 9.89 -14.76
N THR A 133 -9.38 9.12 -13.98
CA THR A 133 -9.79 7.77 -14.36
C THR A 133 -11.20 7.76 -14.97
N MET A 134 -11.55 6.70 -15.70
CA MET A 134 -12.85 6.59 -16.40
C MET A 134 -14.08 6.57 -15.48
N HIS A 135 -13.90 6.38 -14.17
CA HIS A 135 -14.96 6.45 -13.17
C HIS A 135 -15.00 7.78 -12.39
N ASP A 136 -14.38 8.80 -12.98
CA ASP A 136 -14.42 10.21 -12.50
C ASP A 136 -13.79 10.41 -11.11
N VAL A 137 -12.73 9.65 -10.82
CA VAL A 137 -11.96 9.74 -9.57
C VAL A 137 -10.47 9.89 -9.88
N ASP A 138 -9.81 10.80 -9.17
CA ASP A 138 -8.37 11.05 -9.24
C ASP A 138 -7.64 10.27 -8.12
N GLU A 139 -7.74 8.93 -8.14
CA GLU A 139 -7.12 8.07 -7.14
C GLU A 139 -5.62 7.93 -7.35
N PHE A 140 -5.19 7.85 -8.61
CA PHE A 140 -3.81 7.58 -8.98
C PHE A 140 -3.08 8.83 -9.44
N CYS A 141 -1.75 8.82 -9.26
CA CYS A 141 -0.89 9.92 -9.70
C CYS A 141 0.31 9.42 -10.49
N GLU A 142 0.80 10.29 -11.37
CA GLU A 142 2.20 10.33 -11.79
C GLU A 142 2.99 11.17 -10.79
N VAL A 143 4.17 10.71 -10.42
CA VAL A 143 5.09 11.44 -9.52
C VAL A 143 6.44 11.54 -10.21
N TYR A 144 6.89 12.76 -10.44
CA TYR A 144 8.17 13.07 -11.08
C TYR A 144 9.18 13.49 -10.02
N PHE A 145 10.41 13.05 -10.20
CA PHE A 145 11.56 13.37 -9.35
C PHE A 145 12.64 14.00 -10.22
N ASP A 146 13.01 15.24 -9.94
CA ASP A 146 14.01 16.03 -10.66
C ASP A 146 15.01 16.59 -9.66
N ASP A 147 16.20 15.95 -9.59
CA ASP A 147 17.28 16.25 -8.63
C ASP A 147 16.82 16.33 -7.16
N VAL A 148 15.92 15.45 -6.76
CA VAL A 148 15.39 15.41 -5.39
C VAL A 148 16.47 14.93 -4.43
N VAL A 149 16.84 15.77 -3.45
CA VAL A 149 17.84 15.46 -2.43
C VAL A 149 17.17 14.79 -1.23
N VAL A 150 17.68 13.62 -0.84
CA VAL A 150 17.21 12.84 0.30
C VAL A 150 18.39 12.50 1.20
N ASP A 151 18.27 12.80 2.50
CA ASP A 151 19.26 12.45 3.51
C ASP A 151 19.39 10.92 3.65
N GLY A 152 20.61 10.40 3.78
CA GLY A 152 20.88 8.97 3.91
C GLY A 152 20.18 8.30 5.08
N SER A 153 19.85 9.03 6.14
CA SER A 153 19.05 8.53 7.28
C SER A 153 17.62 8.17 6.93
N ARG A 154 17.15 8.60 5.75
CA ARG A 154 15.82 8.27 5.21
C ARG A 154 15.80 7.00 4.36
N MET A 155 16.93 6.32 4.21
CA MET A 155 16.98 5.02 3.56
C MET A 155 16.33 3.95 4.44
N LEU A 156 15.55 3.07 3.83
CA LEU A 156 14.89 1.95 4.50
C LEU A 156 15.68 0.66 4.24
N GLY A 157 16.23 0.08 5.29
CA GLY A 157 17.15 -1.05 5.21
C GLY A 157 18.56 -0.62 4.79
N GLN A 158 19.24 -1.47 4.02
CA GLN A 158 20.55 -1.24 3.46
C GLN A 158 20.47 -1.03 1.94
N PRO A 159 21.51 -0.47 1.27
CA PRO A 159 21.55 -0.45 -0.18
C PRO A 159 21.33 -1.86 -0.75
N GLY A 160 20.40 -2.00 -1.70
CA GLY A 160 20.01 -3.29 -2.28
C GLY A 160 18.85 -4.01 -1.59
N ASP A 161 18.41 -3.58 -0.41
CA ASP A 161 17.29 -4.22 0.32
C ASP A 161 15.91 -3.91 -0.26
N GLY A 162 15.78 -2.98 -1.21
CA GLY A 162 14.49 -2.49 -1.70
C GLY A 162 13.60 -3.58 -2.32
N TRP A 163 14.20 -4.56 -3.00
CA TRP A 163 13.43 -5.69 -3.52
C TRP A 163 12.85 -6.54 -2.38
N ARG A 164 13.65 -6.86 -1.36
CA ARG A 164 13.20 -7.61 -0.19
C ARG A 164 12.10 -6.85 0.55
N LEU A 165 12.27 -5.54 0.74
CA LEU A 165 11.24 -4.67 1.31
C LEU A 165 9.94 -4.76 0.53
N ALA A 166 9.99 -4.65 -0.81
CA ALA A 166 8.79 -4.74 -1.65
C ALA A 166 8.11 -6.11 -1.52
N MET A 167 8.88 -7.20 -1.48
CA MET A 167 8.33 -8.56 -1.32
C MET A 167 7.74 -8.81 0.07
N ASP A 168 8.26 -8.18 1.12
CA ASP A 168 7.71 -8.26 2.47
C ASP A 168 6.48 -7.33 2.65
N LEU A 169 6.38 -6.23 1.88
CA LEU A 169 5.26 -5.29 1.89
C LEU A 169 4.02 -5.84 1.16
N LEU A 170 4.20 -6.38 -0.04
CA LEU A 170 3.10 -6.82 -0.90
C LEU A 170 2.15 -7.84 -0.25
N PRO A 171 2.59 -8.79 0.59
CA PRO A 171 1.69 -9.66 1.34
C PRO A 171 0.74 -8.90 2.27
N TYR A 172 1.18 -7.83 2.91
CA TYR A 172 0.29 -6.98 3.72
C TYR A 172 -0.78 -6.30 2.85
N GLU A 173 -0.38 -5.72 1.73
CA GLU A 173 -1.30 -5.11 0.77
C GLU A 173 -2.34 -6.12 0.26
N ARG A 174 -1.92 -7.35 -0.04
CA ARG A 174 -2.78 -8.38 -0.63
C ARG A 174 -3.63 -9.17 0.37
N SER A 175 -3.46 -8.98 1.66
CA SER A 175 -4.19 -9.72 2.69
C SER A 175 -4.90 -8.85 3.72
N THR A 176 -4.18 -7.96 4.42
CA THR A 176 -4.73 -7.20 5.54
C THR A 176 -5.77 -6.18 5.12
N CYS A 177 -5.59 -5.53 3.97
CA CYS A 177 -6.55 -4.60 3.40
C CYS A 177 -7.88 -5.25 3.03
N PHE A 178 -7.87 -6.54 2.70
CA PHE A 178 -9.08 -7.24 2.25
C PHE A 178 -10.06 -7.52 3.38
N TRP A 179 -9.63 -7.59 4.63
CA TRP A 179 -10.54 -7.85 5.75
C TRP A 179 -11.58 -6.76 5.92
N GLN A 180 -11.17 -5.50 5.83
CA GLN A 180 -12.10 -4.36 5.86
C GLN A 180 -13.03 -4.38 4.64
N ARG A 181 -12.49 -4.67 3.46
CA ARG A 181 -13.29 -4.77 2.23
C ARG A 181 -14.31 -5.90 2.29
N ILE A 182 -13.97 -7.05 2.85
CA ILE A 182 -14.91 -8.17 3.05
C ILE A 182 -16.03 -7.74 4.01
N ALA A 183 -15.72 -7.10 5.13
CA ALA A 183 -16.71 -6.60 6.07
C ALA A 183 -17.64 -5.55 5.42
N TYR A 184 -17.07 -4.65 4.60
CA TYR A 184 -17.84 -3.69 3.82
C TYR A 184 -18.79 -4.39 2.83
N LEU A 185 -18.32 -5.38 2.09
CA LEU A 185 -19.16 -6.13 1.16
C LEU A 185 -20.30 -6.86 1.87
N TYR A 186 -20.06 -7.44 3.07
CA TYR A 186 -21.13 -8.01 3.89
C TYR A 186 -22.16 -6.95 4.29
N SER A 187 -21.72 -5.79 4.75
CA SER A 187 -22.62 -4.70 5.12
C SER A 187 -23.49 -4.23 3.93
N ARG A 188 -22.91 -4.19 2.73
CA ARG A 188 -23.65 -3.86 1.49
C ARG A 188 -24.62 -4.96 1.10
N PHE A 189 -24.22 -6.22 1.25
CA PHE A 189 -25.05 -7.38 0.98
C PHE A 189 -26.26 -7.43 1.94
N ASP A 190 -26.04 -7.22 3.24
CA ASP A 190 -27.12 -7.17 4.24
C ASP A 190 -28.10 -6.04 3.94
N ALA A 191 -27.62 -4.87 3.51
CA ALA A 191 -28.49 -3.77 3.10
C ALA A 191 -29.33 -4.14 1.86
N LEU A 192 -28.73 -4.78 0.85
CA LEU A 192 -29.43 -5.25 -0.34
C LEU A 192 -30.53 -6.27 -0.01
N VAL A 193 -30.23 -7.23 0.87
CA VAL A 193 -31.20 -8.24 1.32
C VAL A 193 -32.37 -7.58 2.06
N GLY A 194 -32.06 -6.58 2.91
CA GLY A 194 -33.09 -5.80 3.61
C GLY A 194 -34.01 -5.04 2.65
N GLU A 195 -33.44 -4.32 1.68
CA GLU A 195 -34.21 -3.61 0.66
C GLU A 195 -35.08 -4.55 -0.19
N ALA A 196 -34.52 -5.71 -0.59
CA ALA A 196 -35.28 -6.72 -1.34
C ALA A 196 -36.47 -7.26 -0.53
N ALA A 197 -36.27 -7.53 0.75
CA ALA A 197 -37.32 -8.00 1.65
C ALA A 197 -38.46 -6.94 1.84
N ASP A 198 -38.06 -5.67 2.03
CA ASP A 198 -39.01 -4.56 2.17
C ASP A 198 -39.87 -4.34 0.92
N GLN A 199 -39.31 -4.62 -0.23
CA GLN A 199 -40.00 -4.56 -1.53
C GLN A 199 -40.78 -5.84 -1.87
N GLY A 200 -40.78 -6.84 -0.99
CA GLY A 200 -41.41 -8.13 -1.23
C GLY A 200 -40.77 -8.94 -2.36
N ALA A 201 -39.52 -8.63 -2.72
CA ALA A 201 -38.79 -9.37 -3.71
C ALA A 201 -38.37 -10.76 -3.16
N ALA A 202 -38.44 -11.78 -4.02
CA ALA A 202 -37.98 -13.10 -3.63
C ALA A 202 -36.46 -13.12 -3.48
N ILE A 203 -35.96 -13.69 -2.39
CA ILE A 203 -34.55 -14.06 -2.26
C ILE A 203 -34.32 -15.24 -3.18
N ASP A 204 -33.57 -15.01 -4.22
CA ASP A 204 -33.33 -16.00 -5.28
C ASP A 204 -31.94 -16.68 -5.16
N ASN A 205 -31.68 -17.58 -6.10
CA ASN A 205 -30.39 -18.29 -6.14
C ASN A 205 -29.20 -17.36 -6.35
N GLN A 206 -29.36 -16.20 -7.00
CA GLN A 206 -28.25 -15.26 -7.25
C GLN A 206 -27.75 -14.63 -5.95
N LEU A 207 -28.68 -14.23 -5.06
CA LEU A 207 -28.31 -13.75 -3.72
C LEU A 207 -27.61 -14.84 -2.90
N GLY A 208 -28.06 -16.10 -3.03
CA GLY A 208 -27.42 -17.25 -2.41
C GLY A 208 -25.98 -17.48 -2.91
N GLU A 209 -25.75 -17.35 -4.19
CA GLU A 209 -24.40 -17.45 -4.78
C GLU A 209 -23.47 -16.34 -4.30
N VAL A 210 -23.95 -15.10 -4.26
CA VAL A 210 -23.18 -13.95 -3.72
C VAL A 210 -22.84 -14.18 -2.25
N TYR A 211 -23.79 -14.64 -1.45
CA TYR A 211 -23.53 -14.97 -0.04
C TYR A 211 -22.44 -16.03 0.12
N LEU A 212 -22.53 -17.12 -0.65
CA LEU A 212 -21.53 -18.20 -0.60
C LEU A 212 -20.14 -17.71 -1.00
N ALA A 213 -20.04 -16.85 -2.02
CA ALA A 213 -18.78 -16.25 -2.43
C ALA A 213 -18.17 -15.38 -1.33
N LEU A 214 -18.97 -14.51 -0.72
CA LEU A 214 -18.54 -13.65 0.41
C LEU A 214 -18.13 -14.50 1.62
N HIS A 215 -18.91 -15.55 1.94
CA HIS A 215 -18.61 -16.46 3.03
C HIS A 215 -17.29 -17.21 2.82
N THR A 216 -17.03 -17.67 1.61
CA THR A 216 -15.78 -18.31 1.23
C THR A 216 -14.59 -17.36 1.41
N LEU A 217 -14.70 -16.11 0.93
CA LEU A 217 -13.67 -15.09 1.12
C LEU A 217 -13.39 -14.84 2.60
N ARG A 218 -14.44 -14.74 3.43
CA ARG A 218 -14.32 -14.54 4.87
C ARG A 218 -13.62 -15.71 5.56
N CYS A 219 -13.97 -16.94 5.20
CA CYS A 219 -13.32 -18.14 5.73
C CYS A 219 -11.84 -18.19 5.36
N ARG A 220 -11.47 -17.89 4.11
CA ARG A 220 -10.07 -17.80 3.69
C ARG A 220 -9.30 -16.72 4.45
N SER A 221 -9.87 -15.52 4.57
CA SER A 221 -9.27 -14.44 5.36
C SER A 221 -9.02 -14.84 6.81
N ARG A 222 -9.98 -15.50 7.45
CA ARG A 222 -9.82 -15.99 8.83
C ARG A 222 -8.72 -17.06 8.93
N ALA A 223 -8.65 -17.98 7.99
CA ALA A 223 -7.58 -18.97 7.94
C ALA A 223 -6.20 -18.30 7.82
N THR A 224 -6.07 -17.27 6.99
CA THR A 224 -4.85 -16.46 6.87
C THR A 224 -4.50 -15.76 8.20
N GLN A 225 -5.49 -15.21 8.90
CA GLN A 225 -5.29 -14.58 10.21
C GLN A 225 -4.73 -15.58 11.26
N HIS A 226 -5.27 -16.80 11.29
CA HIS A 226 -4.77 -17.86 12.18
C HIS A 226 -3.32 -18.21 11.86
N ARG A 227 -2.99 -18.41 10.59
CA ARG A 227 -1.61 -18.68 10.15
C ARG A 227 -0.65 -17.57 10.59
N LEU A 228 -1.03 -16.31 10.43
CA LEU A 228 -0.25 -15.15 10.89
C LEU A 228 -0.09 -15.13 12.42
N ALA A 229 -1.16 -15.43 13.17
CA ALA A 229 -1.13 -15.50 14.63
C ALA A 229 -0.20 -16.61 15.12
N ASP A 230 -0.10 -17.72 14.36
CA ASP A 230 0.80 -18.85 14.62
C ASP A 230 2.26 -18.56 14.14
N GLY A 231 2.56 -17.34 13.68
CA GLY A 231 3.90 -16.92 13.25
C GLY A 231 4.29 -17.33 11.83
N HIS A 232 3.35 -17.83 11.03
CA HIS A 232 3.62 -18.10 9.63
C HIS A 232 3.71 -16.79 8.81
N LYS A 233 4.65 -16.73 7.89
CA LYS A 233 4.69 -15.64 6.91
C LYS A 233 3.54 -15.77 5.90
N LEU A 234 3.06 -14.63 5.39
CA LEU A 234 2.14 -14.63 4.26
C LEU A 234 2.83 -15.20 3.04
N GLY A 235 2.16 -16.11 2.37
CA GLY A 235 2.62 -16.74 1.14
C GLY A 235 1.69 -16.46 -0.04
N PRO A 236 1.99 -16.99 -1.22
CA PRO A 236 1.16 -16.81 -2.43
C PRO A 236 -0.19 -17.56 -2.40
N ASP A 237 -0.49 -18.30 -1.32
CA ASP A 237 -1.67 -19.19 -1.21
C ASP A 237 -2.97 -18.45 -0.85
#